data_224a9b18416b39b1c3ae1042c2164364
#
_entry.id   224a9b18416b39b1c3ae1042c2164364
#
_cell.length_a   1.000
_cell.length_b   1.000
_cell.length_c   1.000
_cell.angle_alpha   90.00
_cell.angle_beta   90.00
_cell.angle_gamma   90.00
#
_symmetry.space_group_name_H-M   'P 1'
#
loop_
_entity.id
_entity.type
_entity.pdbx_description
1 polymer ?
#
loop_
_entity_poly.entity_id
_entity_poly.type
_entity_poly.pdbx_seq_one_letter_code
_entity_poly.pdbx_strand_id
1 'polypeptide(L)'
;MTSPLYIDPAKALTRADLDDRICMHCKDGPRTWREFLTSVEGWRLAVLKSKAVRVAVFSPDLYEMAAALYGAWAANATVLFPANTSEAMVRLLSEGAADALIGQFDQTHGVPVLSPEAASCPCRMPIDDQLMCELYTSGSTGVPVGIPKKIRKLFYEVENIDGGKYGLPDEIPQDAVVLSSVSAQHIYGLLFYLLWSLAAARAPWAERLANPEAIVAAARRHERVLWIASPALLKRLPDYLPWNEVHGKFSRIYSGGGPIDSESIARIARLTGIAPVEVLGSSETGGIGCRCRQPDAAGRVPDEPWTPLPSMTIKTIEGVLWVKSPQLDTDGWACTGDRADILEDGRFVHLGRADRVAKIAEKRVSLTGMEAVLVSSGLALKARAFQMNDARGTLAMLAVLSGKGLDRLLQNGKKPLVEDMKAVLLGSVERVCLPRLWRFVHAFPEDHMGKTTLDVLMPLFDPRAPQWILLEKTDAAARGILCVAANAPFFDGHFDEFAILPGLAQTQWVITIACHTFRIDPARFAGIRTLKFLRPVRPGETVILEFDASADSAVAFRIKTAAAEPCASGRILFSGDS
;
A
#
# COMPACT_ATOMS: atom_id res chain seq x y z
N MET A 1 29.59 -1.29 10.64
CA MET A 1 29.92 -2.60 11.31
C MET A 1 28.61 -3.32 11.52
N THR A 2 28.56 -4.63 11.34
CA THR A 2 27.37 -5.43 11.67
C THR A 2 27.10 -5.38 13.17
N SER A 3 25.85 -5.67 13.57
CA SER A 3 25.43 -5.83 14.96
C SER A 3 26.40 -6.76 15.71
N PRO A 4 26.74 -6.50 16.99
CA PRO A 4 27.61 -7.38 17.77
C PRO A 4 27.16 -8.84 17.84
N LEU A 5 25.86 -9.08 17.68
CA LEU A 5 25.26 -10.40 17.69
C LEU A 5 24.75 -10.85 16.30
N TYR A 6 25.24 -10.20 15.23
CA TYR A 6 24.82 -10.58 13.89
C TYR A 6 25.09 -12.06 13.61
N ILE A 7 24.08 -12.73 13.12
CA ILE A 7 24.10 -14.15 12.76
C ILE A 7 23.95 -14.22 11.24
N ASP A 8 24.86 -14.94 10.59
CA ASP A 8 24.65 -15.35 9.20
C ASP A 8 23.31 -16.13 9.12
N PRO A 9 22.29 -15.63 8.38
CA PRO A 9 20.99 -16.29 8.35
C PRO A 9 21.04 -17.76 7.94
N ALA A 10 22.02 -18.18 7.13
CA ALA A 10 22.21 -19.58 6.77
C ALA A 10 22.63 -20.46 7.96
N LYS A 11 23.22 -19.86 9.00
CA LYS A 11 23.68 -20.54 10.22
C LYS A 11 22.81 -20.24 11.44
N ALA A 12 21.70 -19.52 11.27
CA ALA A 12 20.86 -19.11 12.39
C ALA A 12 20.40 -20.28 13.26
N LEU A 13 20.07 -21.41 12.66
CA LEU A 13 19.61 -22.60 13.36
C LEU A 13 20.73 -23.32 14.18
N THR A 14 22.00 -23.06 13.90
CA THR A 14 23.12 -23.77 14.54
C THR A 14 23.65 -23.10 15.83
N ARG A 15 23.14 -21.92 16.19
CA ARG A 15 23.61 -21.09 17.31
C ARG A 15 22.98 -21.52 18.64
N ALA A 16 23.67 -22.41 19.36
CA ALA A 16 23.23 -22.91 20.69
C ALA A 16 23.42 -21.87 21.82
N ASP A 17 24.32 -20.91 21.63
CA ASP A 17 24.61 -19.84 22.60
C ASP A 17 23.45 -18.82 22.73
N LEU A 18 22.47 -18.85 21.82
CA LEU A 18 21.28 -18.01 21.85
C LEU A 18 20.06 -18.66 22.50
N ASP A 19 20.13 -19.96 22.84
CA ASP A 19 18.97 -20.76 23.24
C ASP A 19 18.07 -20.11 24.29
N ASP A 20 18.64 -19.52 25.31
CA ASP A 20 17.91 -18.93 26.44
C ASP A 20 17.56 -17.45 26.21
N ARG A 21 17.96 -16.86 25.08
CA ARG A 21 17.58 -15.48 24.71
C ARG A 21 16.17 -15.44 24.14
N ILE A 22 15.49 -14.32 24.38
CA ILE A 22 14.20 -14.04 23.74
C ILE A 22 14.43 -13.90 22.23
N CYS A 23 13.73 -14.74 21.45
CA CYS A 23 13.72 -14.70 20.00
C CYS A 23 12.61 -13.79 19.48
N MET A 24 11.43 -13.83 20.13
CA MET A 24 10.24 -13.11 19.67
C MET A 24 9.28 -12.81 20.84
N HIS A 25 8.58 -11.67 20.75
CA HIS A 25 7.51 -11.32 21.69
C HIS A 25 6.16 -11.73 21.10
N CYS A 26 5.56 -12.80 21.61
CA CYS A 26 4.24 -13.27 21.22
C CYS A 26 3.16 -12.75 22.18
N LYS A 27 1.89 -12.84 21.77
CA LYS A 27 0.73 -12.37 22.53
C LYS A 27 0.60 -13.04 23.91
N ASP A 28 0.92 -14.33 23.96
CA ASP A 28 0.86 -15.18 25.15
C ASP A 28 2.18 -15.19 25.96
N GLY A 29 3.15 -14.37 25.58
CA GLY A 29 4.44 -14.21 26.24
C GLY A 29 5.65 -14.34 25.29
N PRO A 30 6.84 -14.00 25.78
CA PRO A 30 8.05 -14.09 24.97
C PRO A 30 8.39 -15.56 24.69
N ARG A 31 8.95 -15.80 23.51
CA ARG A 31 9.51 -17.08 23.09
C ARG A 31 11.03 -17.00 23.06
N THR A 32 11.68 -18.07 23.54
CA THR A 32 13.14 -18.21 23.47
C THR A 32 13.58 -18.77 22.11
N TRP A 33 14.86 -18.64 21.79
CA TRP A 33 15.44 -19.28 20.61
C TRP A 33 15.30 -20.80 20.64
N ARG A 34 15.42 -21.43 21.79
CA ARG A 34 15.23 -22.89 21.95
C ARG A 34 13.81 -23.30 21.57
N GLU A 35 12.79 -22.59 22.05
CA GLU A 35 11.39 -22.85 21.70
C GLU A 35 11.15 -22.65 20.21
N PHE A 36 11.67 -21.55 19.66
CA PHE A 36 11.58 -21.26 18.22
C PHE A 36 12.21 -22.37 17.38
N LEU A 37 13.43 -22.78 17.70
CA LEU A 37 14.12 -23.83 16.96
C LEU A 37 13.46 -25.21 17.12
N THR A 38 12.76 -25.46 18.23
CA THR A 38 11.94 -26.67 18.41
C THR A 38 10.70 -26.62 17.51
N SER A 39 10.07 -25.44 17.35
CA SER A 39 8.97 -25.24 16.39
C SER A 39 9.46 -25.40 14.95
N VAL A 40 10.65 -24.89 14.63
CA VAL A 40 11.30 -25.08 13.31
C VAL A 40 11.47 -26.57 13.00
N GLU A 41 11.92 -27.38 13.99
CA GLU A 41 12.06 -28.82 13.81
C GLU A 41 10.75 -29.52 13.52
N GLY A 42 9.67 -29.12 14.22
CA GLY A 42 8.33 -29.64 13.95
C GLY A 42 7.88 -29.42 12.50
N TRP A 43 8.13 -28.23 11.96
CA TRP A 43 7.83 -27.93 10.56
C TRP A 43 8.75 -28.67 9.59
N ARG A 44 10.05 -28.78 9.91
CA ARG A 44 10.99 -29.57 9.09
C ARG A 44 10.53 -31.03 8.96
N LEU A 45 10.14 -31.65 10.06
CA LEU A 45 9.64 -33.04 10.06
C LEU A 45 8.34 -33.15 9.23
N ALA A 46 7.42 -32.20 9.33
CA ALA A 46 6.19 -32.18 8.55
C ALA A 46 6.45 -32.11 7.04
N VAL A 47 7.37 -31.25 6.61
CA VAL A 47 7.74 -31.12 5.19
C VAL A 47 8.40 -32.39 4.69
N LEU A 48 9.35 -32.97 5.44
CA LEU A 48 10.00 -34.24 5.08
C LEU A 48 9.00 -35.40 4.97
N LYS A 49 8.06 -35.49 5.90
CA LYS A 49 7.01 -36.53 5.92
C LYS A 49 6.07 -36.41 4.70
N SER A 50 5.70 -35.18 4.32
CA SER A 50 4.87 -34.93 3.16
C SER A 50 5.57 -35.16 1.83
N LYS A 51 6.91 -35.15 1.82
CA LYS A 51 7.78 -35.16 0.62
C LYS A 51 7.55 -33.95 -0.31
N ALA A 52 6.98 -32.87 0.20
CA ALA A 52 6.78 -31.65 -0.57
C ALA A 52 8.13 -30.99 -0.89
N VAL A 53 8.33 -30.61 -2.14
CA VAL A 53 9.53 -29.91 -2.64
C VAL A 53 9.26 -28.41 -2.76
N ARG A 54 8.02 -28.03 -3.01
CA ARG A 54 7.56 -26.64 -3.15
C ARG A 54 6.43 -26.36 -2.17
N VAL A 55 6.67 -25.48 -1.21
CA VAL A 55 5.75 -25.24 -0.09
C VAL A 55 5.35 -23.76 -0.06
N ALA A 56 4.06 -23.50 -0.16
CA ALA A 56 3.56 -22.13 0.00
C ALA A 56 3.30 -21.82 1.48
N VAL A 57 3.91 -20.75 1.99
CA VAL A 57 3.80 -20.35 3.40
C VAL A 57 3.05 -19.02 3.52
N PHE A 58 1.95 -19.02 4.27
CA PHE A 58 1.18 -17.82 4.57
C PHE A 58 0.66 -17.84 6.01
N SER A 59 1.18 -16.95 6.85
CA SER A 59 0.65 -16.73 8.19
C SER A 59 0.67 -15.24 8.56
N PRO A 60 -0.39 -14.69 9.16
CA PRO A 60 -0.38 -13.35 9.73
C PRO A 60 0.47 -13.26 11.02
N ASP A 61 0.72 -14.37 11.68
CA ASP A 61 1.59 -14.48 12.85
C ASP A 61 3.04 -14.69 12.42
N LEU A 62 3.94 -13.82 12.88
CA LEU A 62 5.35 -13.83 12.48
C LEU A 62 6.08 -15.05 13.03
N TYR A 63 5.73 -15.51 14.24
CA TYR A 63 6.39 -16.67 14.86
C TYR A 63 6.10 -17.95 14.07
N GLU A 64 4.82 -18.17 13.76
CA GLU A 64 4.40 -19.30 12.92
C GLU A 64 5.04 -19.24 11.55
N MET A 65 4.99 -18.06 10.91
CA MET A 65 5.58 -17.84 9.60
C MET A 65 7.09 -18.11 9.60
N ALA A 66 7.81 -17.59 10.60
CA ALA A 66 9.25 -17.79 10.71
C ALA A 66 9.60 -19.27 10.95
N ALA A 67 8.89 -19.94 11.87
CA ALA A 67 9.13 -21.35 12.16
C ALA A 67 8.87 -22.24 10.93
N ALA A 68 7.77 -21.98 10.21
CA ALA A 68 7.43 -22.70 8.98
C ALA A 68 8.47 -22.47 7.86
N LEU A 69 8.87 -21.22 7.68
CA LEU A 69 9.86 -20.81 6.68
C LEU A 69 11.21 -21.50 6.90
N TYR A 70 11.75 -21.36 8.11
CA TYR A 70 13.03 -21.97 8.46
C TYR A 70 12.96 -23.50 8.48
N GLY A 71 11.82 -24.07 8.88
CA GLY A 71 11.58 -25.51 8.84
C GLY A 71 11.56 -26.06 7.40
N ALA A 72 10.89 -25.37 6.49
CA ALA A 72 10.86 -25.73 5.08
C ALA A 72 12.25 -25.61 4.43
N TRP A 73 13.00 -24.54 4.71
CA TRP A 73 14.38 -24.42 4.23
C TRP A 73 15.31 -25.50 4.81
N ALA A 74 15.19 -25.81 6.10
CA ALA A 74 15.94 -26.89 6.72
C ALA A 74 15.57 -28.30 6.20
N ALA A 75 14.42 -28.44 5.56
CA ALA A 75 14.00 -29.62 4.81
C ALA A 75 14.39 -29.58 3.31
N ASN A 76 15.15 -28.57 2.88
CA ASN A 76 15.55 -28.31 1.49
C ASN A 76 14.37 -28.07 0.53
N ALA A 77 13.27 -27.50 1.01
CA ALA A 77 12.14 -27.16 0.17
C ALA A 77 12.25 -25.72 -0.38
N THR A 78 11.78 -25.52 -1.61
CA THR A 78 11.54 -24.20 -2.20
C THR A 78 10.31 -23.58 -1.54
N VAL A 79 10.48 -22.38 -0.96
CA VAL A 79 9.36 -21.66 -0.32
C VAL A 79 8.76 -20.64 -1.26
N LEU A 80 7.43 -20.68 -1.38
CA LEU A 80 6.63 -19.72 -2.11
C LEU A 80 5.97 -18.76 -1.11
N PHE A 81 6.08 -17.46 -1.37
CA PHE A 81 5.47 -16.41 -0.55
C PHE A 81 4.27 -15.81 -1.29
N PRO A 82 3.05 -16.35 -1.13
CA PRO A 82 1.86 -15.76 -1.71
C PRO A 82 1.59 -14.39 -1.08
N ALA A 83 1.28 -13.39 -1.90
CA ALA A 83 1.00 -12.03 -1.41
C ALA A 83 -0.30 -11.97 -0.58
N ASN A 84 -1.23 -12.89 -0.84
CA ASN A 84 -2.52 -13.03 -0.15
C ASN A 84 -3.07 -14.44 -0.36
N THR A 85 -4.25 -14.73 0.21
CA THR A 85 -4.96 -16.01 0.06
C THR A 85 -6.21 -15.90 -0.83
N SER A 86 -6.22 -14.95 -1.77
CA SER A 86 -7.33 -14.81 -2.72
C SER A 86 -7.53 -16.08 -3.55
N GLU A 87 -8.75 -16.29 -4.04
CA GLU A 87 -9.08 -17.45 -4.87
C GLU A 87 -8.14 -17.61 -6.08
N ALA A 88 -7.80 -16.49 -6.74
CA ALA A 88 -6.88 -16.49 -7.89
C ALA A 88 -5.47 -16.96 -7.50
N MET A 89 -4.97 -16.54 -6.33
CA MET A 89 -3.66 -16.97 -5.82
C MET A 89 -3.67 -18.44 -5.46
N VAL A 90 -4.67 -18.90 -4.71
CA VAL A 90 -4.74 -20.30 -4.28
C VAL A 90 -4.94 -21.23 -5.47
N ARG A 91 -5.72 -20.83 -6.49
CA ARG A 91 -5.85 -21.56 -7.75
C ARG A 91 -4.49 -21.70 -8.45
N LEU A 92 -3.73 -20.62 -8.59
CA LEU A 92 -2.38 -20.66 -9.16
C LEU A 92 -1.47 -21.64 -8.41
N LEU A 93 -1.51 -21.63 -7.08
CA LEU A 93 -0.75 -22.58 -6.26
C LEU A 93 -1.18 -24.03 -6.52
N SER A 94 -2.48 -24.29 -6.68
CA SER A 94 -3.05 -25.63 -6.91
C SER A 94 -2.81 -26.18 -8.32
N GLU A 95 -2.56 -25.31 -9.30
CA GLU A 95 -2.26 -25.69 -10.69
C GLU A 95 -0.80 -26.16 -10.89
N GLY A 96 -0.13 -26.56 -9.79
CA GLY A 96 1.22 -27.16 -9.82
C GLY A 96 2.34 -26.23 -9.38
N ALA A 97 2.03 -25.02 -8.88
CA ALA A 97 3.05 -24.16 -8.31
C ALA A 97 3.50 -24.66 -6.91
N ALA A 98 2.59 -25.23 -6.10
CA ALA A 98 2.90 -25.75 -4.77
C ALA A 98 2.47 -27.20 -4.59
N ASP A 99 3.31 -28.00 -3.88
CA ASP A 99 3.01 -29.37 -3.47
C ASP A 99 2.25 -29.41 -2.15
N ALA A 100 2.44 -28.39 -1.30
CA ALA A 100 1.79 -28.25 -0.01
C ALA A 100 1.64 -26.80 0.41
N LEU A 101 0.68 -26.55 1.31
CA LEU A 101 0.42 -25.26 1.94
C LEU A 101 0.78 -25.33 3.44
N ILE A 102 1.28 -24.24 3.99
CA ILE A 102 1.49 -24.05 5.43
C ILE A 102 0.85 -22.75 5.86
N GLY A 103 -0.01 -22.80 6.87
CA GLY A 103 -0.61 -21.64 7.51
C GLY A 103 -2.09 -21.45 7.16
N GLN A 104 -2.54 -20.19 7.00
CA GLN A 104 -3.95 -19.85 6.94
C GLN A 104 -4.42 -19.67 5.48
N PHE A 105 -5.15 -20.63 4.99
CA PHE A 105 -5.77 -20.62 3.66
C PHE A 105 -7.27 -20.95 3.80
N ASP A 106 -8.14 -20.05 3.36
CA ASP A 106 -9.60 -20.26 3.41
C ASP A 106 -10.07 -21.35 2.45
N GLN A 107 -9.30 -21.55 1.35
CA GLN A 107 -9.53 -22.57 0.33
C GLN A 107 -8.19 -23.22 -0.01
N THR A 108 -8.20 -24.48 -0.44
CA THR A 108 -6.95 -25.22 -0.74
C THR A 108 -6.95 -25.82 -2.14
N HIS A 109 -8.10 -25.90 -2.81
CA HIS A 109 -8.28 -26.54 -4.12
C HIS A 109 -7.60 -27.91 -4.24
N GLY A 110 -7.58 -28.69 -3.14
CA GLY A 110 -7.01 -30.03 -3.10
C GLY A 110 -5.52 -30.10 -2.76
N VAL A 111 -4.82 -28.97 -2.61
CA VAL A 111 -3.44 -28.98 -2.13
C VAL A 111 -3.43 -29.29 -0.62
N PRO A 112 -2.60 -30.23 -0.13
CA PRO A 112 -2.56 -30.59 1.28
C PRO A 112 -2.04 -29.43 2.15
N VAL A 113 -2.70 -29.18 3.29
CA VAL A 113 -2.23 -28.23 4.30
C VAL A 113 -1.45 -29.02 5.34
N LEU A 114 -0.18 -28.65 5.58
CA LEU A 114 0.66 -29.27 6.57
C LEU A 114 0.42 -28.66 7.96
N SER A 115 0.61 -29.49 8.98
CA SER A 115 0.68 -29.08 10.38
C SER A 115 2.02 -29.55 10.97
N PRO A 116 2.59 -28.84 11.95
CA PRO A 116 3.87 -29.21 12.51
C PRO A 116 3.79 -30.55 13.24
N GLU A 117 4.82 -31.36 13.12
CA GLU A 117 4.97 -32.61 13.89
C GLU A 117 5.46 -32.27 15.29
N ALA A 118 5.23 -33.20 16.24
CA ALA A 118 5.78 -33.06 17.56
C ALA A 118 7.33 -33.18 17.53
N ALA A 119 8.00 -32.17 18.07
CA ALA A 119 9.45 -32.16 18.17
C ALA A 119 9.89 -32.00 19.64
N SER A 120 10.88 -32.78 20.06
CA SER A 120 11.44 -32.75 21.41
C SER A 120 12.80 -32.07 21.51
N CYS A 121 13.40 -31.72 20.38
CA CYS A 121 14.71 -31.07 20.32
C CYS A 121 14.69 -29.93 19.28
N PRO A 122 15.54 -28.91 19.49
CA PRO A 122 15.67 -27.81 18.53
C PRO A 122 16.33 -28.26 17.22
N CYS A 123 15.91 -27.68 16.11
CA CYS A 123 16.54 -27.84 14.81
C CYS A 123 17.95 -27.23 14.84
N ARG A 124 18.96 -28.01 14.39
CA ARG A 124 20.37 -27.58 14.34
C ARG A 124 20.97 -27.74 12.95
N MET A 125 20.17 -27.71 11.93
CA MET A 125 20.61 -27.88 10.55
C MET A 125 21.01 -26.52 9.94
N PRO A 126 22.15 -26.42 9.25
CA PRO A 126 22.43 -25.25 8.42
C PRO A 126 21.43 -25.19 7.25
N ILE A 127 21.15 -24.00 6.78
CA ILE A 127 20.30 -23.78 5.61
C ILE A 127 21.20 -23.75 4.37
N ASP A 128 20.83 -24.48 3.33
CA ASP A 128 21.44 -24.34 2.01
C ASP A 128 21.01 -23.00 1.39
N ASP A 129 21.89 -22.04 1.35
CA ASP A 129 21.64 -20.70 0.83
C ASP A 129 21.50 -20.65 -0.72
N GLN A 130 21.78 -21.74 -1.42
CA GLN A 130 21.54 -21.89 -2.87
C GLN A 130 20.10 -22.26 -3.21
N LEU A 131 19.28 -22.62 -2.21
CA LEU A 131 17.85 -22.88 -2.42
C LEU A 131 17.15 -21.65 -3.03
N MET A 132 16.10 -21.96 -3.78
CA MET A 132 15.23 -20.95 -4.37
C MET A 132 14.06 -20.62 -3.44
N CYS A 133 13.56 -19.41 -3.55
CA CYS A 133 12.24 -19.01 -3.07
C CYS A 133 11.52 -18.22 -4.17
N GLU A 134 10.21 -18.10 -4.08
CA GLU A 134 9.42 -17.32 -5.02
C GLU A 134 8.54 -16.31 -4.27
N LEU A 135 8.67 -15.05 -4.63
CA LEU A 135 7.87 -13.95 -4.08
C LEU A 135 6.75 -13.63 -5.07
N TYR A 136 5.49 -13.81 -4.66
CA TYR A 136 4.37 -13.47 -5.51
C TYR A 136 3.95 -12.01 -5.31
N THR A 137 3.82 -11.30 -6.42
CA THR A 137 3.33 -9.91 -6.44
C THR A 137 2.04 -9.85 -7.25
N SER A 138 1.17 -8.88 -6.92
CA SER A 138 0.05 -8.54 -7.80
C SER A 138 0.62 -7.94 -9.08
N GLY A 139 0.66 -8.72 -10.15
CA GLY A 139 1.10 -8.22 -11.47
C GLY A 139 0.27 -7.00 -11.90
N SER A 140 0.82 -6.16 -12.77
CA SER A 140 0.12 -5.01 -13.36
C SER A 140 -1.17 -5.40 -14.12
N THR A 141 -1.31 -6.67 -14.45
CA THR A 141 -2.45 -7.29 -15.15
C THR A 141 -3.46 -7.94 -14.21
N GLY A 142 -3.27 -7.86 -12.88
CA GLY A 142 -4.12 -8.53 -11.88
C GLY A 142 -3.83 -10.02 -11.70
N VAL A 143 -3.02 -10.64 -12.56
CA VAL A 143 -2.58 -12.03 -12.40
C VAL A 143 -1.33 -12.05 -11.52
N PRO A 144 -1.29 -12.86 -10.43
CA PRO A 144 -0.10 -12.98 -9.60
C PRO A 144 1.11 -13.49 -10.39
N VAL A 145 2.26 -12.84 -10.21
CA VAL A 145 3.53 -13.23 -10.85
C VAL A 145 4.53 -13.62 -9.78
N GLY A 146 5.09 -14.83 -9.89
CA GLY A 146 6.16 -15.33 -9.05
C GLY A 146 7.52 -14.78 -9.49
N ILE A 147 8.24 -14.17 -8.57
CA ILE A 147 9.59 -13.66 -8.76
C ILE A 147 10.55 -14.62 -8.06
N PRO A 148 11.29 -15.46 -8.82
CA PRO A 148 12.23 -16.39 -8.21
C PRO A 148 13.45 -15.65 -7.67
N LYS A 149 13.93 -16.06 -6.49
CA LYS A 149 15.16 -15.56 -5.87
C LYS A 149 15.92 -16.68 -5.18
N LYS A 150 17.26 -16.64 -5.27
CA LYS A 150 18.09 -17.45 -4.39
C LYS A 150 18.04 -16.90 -2.98
N ILE A 151 17.94 -17.77 -1.98
CA ILE A 151 17.93 -17.38 -0.55
C ILE A 151 19.18 -16.58 -0.19
N ARG A 152 20.36 -16.95 -0.73
CA ARG A 152 21.60 -16.20 -0.57
C ARG A 152 21.48 -14.73 -0.92
N LYS A 153 20.66 -14.37 -1.91
CA LYS A 153 20.45 -12.96 -2.31
C LYS A 153 19.67 -12.18 -1.26
N LEU A 154 18.69 -12.82 -0.62
CA LEU A 154 17.98 -12.26 0.52
C LEU A 154 18.92 -12.09 1.72
N PHE A 155 19.75 -13.08 2.01
CA PHE A 155 20.70 -13.02 3.13
C PHE A 155 21.76 -11.95 2.92
N TYR A 156 22.24 -11.79 1.69
CA TYR A 156 23.16 -10.70 1.35
C TYR A 156 22.52 -9.32 1.59
N GLU A 157 21.24 -9.15 1.26
CA GLU A 157 20.53 -7.90 1.52
C GLU A 157 20.33 -7.65 3.03
N VAL A 158 20.03 -8.69 3.80
CA VAL A 158 19.95 -8.62 5.27
C VAL A 158 21.28 -8.17 5.89
N GLU A 159 22.41 -8.68 5.40
CA GLU A 159 23.74 -8.23 5.81
C GLU A 159 23.97 -6.75 5.53
N ASN A 160 23.51 -6.27 4.36
CA ASN A 160 23.58 -4.85 4.02
C ASN A 160 22.72 -3.98 4.92
N ILE A 161 21.52 -4.46 5.31
CA ILE A 161 20.64 -3.76 6.25
C ILE A 161 21.30 -3.64 7.62
N ASP A 162 21.85 -4.73 8.16
CA ASP A 162 22.45 -4.76 9.50
C ASP A 162 23.76 -3.93 9.57
N GLY A 163 24.53 -3.92 8.52
CA GLY A 163 25.79 -3.19 8.47
C GLY A 163 25.69 -1.66 8.52
N GLY A 164 24.52 -1.09 8.82
CA GLY A 164 24.28 0.36 8.86
C GLY A 164 24.33 1.02 7.48
N LYS A 165 24.33 0.22 6.43
CA LYS A 165 24.50 0.67 5.04
C LYS A 165 23.23 1.34 4.48
N TYR A 166 22.10 1.25 5.16
CA TYR A 166 20.86 1.97 4.84
C TYR A 166 20.86 3.39 5.43
N GLY A 167 22.00 4.07 5.32
CA GLY A 167 22.04 5.52 5.22
C GLY A 167 22.08 6.33 6.51
N LEU A 168 22.35 5.74 7.68
CA LEU A 168 22.54 6.54 8.88
C LEU A 168 23.71 6.02 9.74
N PRO A 169 24.56 6.94 10.26
CA PRO A 169 25.81 6.59 10.96
C PRO A 169 25.60 5.98 12.35
N ASP A 170 24.39 6.07 12.92
CA ASP A 170 24.16 5.65 14.30
C ASP A 170 23.82 4.18 14.39
N GLU A 171 24.42 3.51 15.33
CA GLU A 171 24.14 2.10 15.63
C GLU A 171 22.71 1.94 16.14
N ILE A 172 21.99 0.97 15.58
CA ILE A 172 20.69 0.56 16.12
C ILE A 172 20.95 -0.25 17.39
N PRO A 173 20.40 0.16 18.54
CA PRO A 173 20.59 -0.55 19.79
C PRO A 173 20.22 -2.04 19.67
N GLN A 174 21.06 -2.91 20.26
CA GLN A 174 20.86 -4.36 20.21
C GLN A 174 19.58 -4.81 20.90
N ASP A 175 19.17 -4.09 21.95
CA ASP A 175 17.96 -4.33 22.76
C ASP A 175 16.69 -3.69 22.18
N ALA A 176 16.77 -3.05 21.03
CA ALA A 176 15.59 -2.47 20.41
C ALA A 176 14.60 -3.55 19.95
N VAL A 177 13.36 -3.44 20.40
CA VAL A 177 12.29 -4.34 19.99
C VAL A 177 11.76 -3.90 18.63
N VAL A 178 11.58 -4.85 17.72
CA VAL A 178 11.10 -4.56 16.36
C VAL A 178 9.58 -4.63 16.31
N LEU A 179 8.95 -3.49 16.07
CA LEU A 179 7.51 -3.39 15.79
C LEU A 179 7.29 -3.26 14.29
N SER A 180 6.24 -3.88 13.78
CA SER A 180 5.91 -3.77 12.36
C SER A 180 4.44 -3.53 12.09
N SER A 181 4.16 -2.62 11.16
CA SER A 181 2.84 -2.44 10.56
C SER A 181 2.72 -3.07 9.17
N VAL A 182 3.82 -3.65 8.66
CA VAL A 182 3.85 -4.33 7.37
C VAL A 182 3.85 -5.85 7.53
N SER A 183 3.33 -6.55 6.52
CA SER A 183 3.32 -8.01 6.51
C SER A 183 4.68 -8.56 6.06
N ALA A 184 5.15 -9.63 6.70
CA ALA A 184 6.32 -10.39 6.28
C ALA A 184 6.11 -11.20 4.99
N GLN A 185 4.89 -11.25 4.45
CA GLN A 185 4.60 -11.87 3.14
C GLN A 185 5.17 -11.08 1.95
N HIS A 186 5.45 -9.79 2.13
CA HIS A 186 6.05 -8.95 1.10
C HIS A 186 7.54 -8.78 1.34
N ILE A 187 8.32 -8.63 0.27
CA ILE A 187 9.78 -8.59 0.36
C ILE A 187 10.30 -7.58 1.39
N TYR A 188 9.70 -6.39 1.48
CA TYR A 188 10.11 -5.39 2.45
C TYR A 188 9.93 -5.87 3.90
N GLY A 189 8.77 -6.45 4.23
CA GLY A 189 8.54 -7.03 5.55
C GLY A 189 9.32 -8.31 5.78
N LEU A 190 9.48 -9.16 4.76
CA LEU A 190 10.32 -10.36 4.85
C LEU A 190 11.76 -10.00 5.25
N LEU A 191 12.35 -9.00 4.61
CA LEU A 191 13.71 -8.57 4.87
C LEU A 191 13.84 -7.83 6.21
N PHE A 192 13.07 -6.74 6.41
CA PHE A 192 13.26 -5.84 7.54
C PHE A 192 12.62 -6.33 8.84
N TYR A 193 11.46 -6.99 8.77
CA TYR A 193 10.73 -7.40 9.95
C TYR A 193 11.06 -8.84 10.38
N LEU A 194 11.24 -9.79 9.44
CA LEU A 194 11.52 -11.18 9.79
C LEU A 194 13.01 -11.49 9.75
N LEU A 195 13.61 -11.50 8.56
CA LEU A 195 14.98 -12.05 8.39
C LEU A 195 16.03 -11.21 9.12
N TRP A 196 15.97 -9.88 9.01
CA TRP A 196 16.92 -9.02 9.69
C TRP A 196 16.75 -9.03 11.20
N SER A 197 15.52 -9.07 11.73
CA SER A 197 15.30 -9.16 13.17
C SER A 197 15.97 -10.39 13.76
N LEU A 198 15.78 -11.56 13.13
CA LEU A 198 16.39 -12.80 13.56
C LEU A 198 17.93 -12.79 13.37
N ALA A 199 18.41 -12.31 12.21
CA ALA A 199 19.83 -12.22 11.92
C ALA A 199 20.57 -11.28 12.90
N ALA A 200 19.95 -10.19 13.31
CA ALA A 200 20.50 -9.25 14.28
C ALA A 200 20.25 -9.66 15.74
N ALA A 201 19.64 -10.83 15.99
CA ALA A 201 19.21 -11.31 17.30
C ALA A 201 18.42 -10.25 18.09
N ARG A 202 17.58 -9.46 17.38
CA ARG A 202 16.60 -8.53 17.96
C ARG A 202 15.25 -9.23 18.01
N ALA A 203 14.55 -9.13 19.13
CA ALA A 203 13.26 -9.77 19.29
C ALA A 203 12.14 -8.94 18.62
N PRO A 204 11.54 -9.38 17.51
CA PRO A 204 10.37 -8.73 16.96
C PRO A 204 9.10 -9.05 17.78
N TRP A 205 8.10 -8.17 17.67
CA TRP A 205 6.74 -8.44 18.08
C TRP A 205 6.06 -9.33 17.03
N ALA A 206 5.50 -10.47 17.40
CA ALA A 206 4.99 -11.47 16.45
C ALA A 206 3.74 -11.00 15.67
N GLU A 207 2.90 -10.20 16.32
CA GLU A 207 1.71 -9.66 15.68
C GLU A 207 2.04 -8.42 14.84
N ARG A 208 1.49 -8.36 13.62
CA ARG A 208 1.50 -7.14 12.83
C ARG A 208 0.60 -6.09 13.46
N LEU A 209 1.13 -4.94 13.82
CA LEU A 209 0.41 -3.84 14.44
C LEU A 209 -0.17 -2.92 13.36
N ALA A 210 -1.37 -3.22 12.89
CA ALA A 210 -1.96 -2.60 11.70
C ALA A 210 -2.49 -1.16 11.92
N ASN A 211 -2.54 -0.67 13.16
CA ASN A 211 -3.03 0.67 13.49
C ASN A 211 -2.08 1.42 14.42
N PRO A 212 -2.11 2.76 14.44
CA PRO A 212 -1.24 3.58 15.27
C PRO A 212 -1.42 3.37 16.78
N GLU A 213 -2.64 3.08 17.23
CA GLU A 213 -2.96 2.81 18.64
C GLU A 213 -2.18 1.60 19.16
N ALA A 214 -2.13 0.52 18.37
CA ALA A 214 -1.39 -0.68 18.73
C ALA A 214 0.13 -0.42 18.76
N ILE A 215 0.66 0.41 17.84
CA ILE A 215 2.07 0.81 17.84
C ILE A 215 2.41 1.60 19.11
N VAL A 216 1.61 2.59 19.48
CA VAL A 216 1.83 3.38 20.71
C VAL A 216 1.73 2.50 21.94
N ALA A 217 0.72 1.63 22.02
CA ALA A 217 0.53 0.71 23.14
C ALA A 217 1.71 -0.27 23.31
N ALA A 218 2.25 -0.80 22.21
CA ALA A 218 3.43 -1.66 22.23
C ALA A 218 4.70 -0.87 22.59
N ALA A 219 4.93 0.30 21.97
CA ALA A 219 6.11 1.14 22.22
C ALA A 219 6.21 1.60 23.68
N ARG A 220 5.09 1.81 24.38
CA ARG A 220 5.09 2.14 25.82
C ARG A 220 5.78 1.08 26.68
N ARG A 221 5.72 -0.19 26.27
CA ARG A 221 6.24 -1.34 27.05
C ARG A 221 7.74 -1.52 26.91
N HIS A 222 8.39 -0.81 26.00
CA HIS A 222 9.79 -0.97 25.66
C HIS A 222 10.53 0.37 25.78
N GLU A 223 11.83 0.30 26.10
CA GLU A 223 12.69 1.48 26.19
C GLU A 223 13.13 1.96 24.80
N ARG A 224 13.35 1.01 23.90
CA ARG A 224 13.85 1.26 22.55
C ARG A 224 13.09 0.45 21.52
N VAL A 225 12.66 1.12 20.47
CA VAL A 225 11.80 0.55 19.42
C VAL A 225 12.39 0.83 18.05
N LEU A 226 12.38 -0.18 17.22
CA LEU A 226 12.58 -0.10 15.79
C LEU A 226 11.24 -0.32 15.12
N TRP A 227 10.77 0.64 14.31
CA TRP A 227 9.46 0.52 13.67
C TRP A 227 9.59 0.34 12.16
N ILE A 228 9.11 -0.81 11.65
CA ILE A 228 9.01 -1.13 10.22
C ILE A 228 7.60 -0.75 9.76
N ALA A 229 7.50 0.30 8.96
CA ALA A 229 6.23 0.93 8.62
C ALA A 229 5.98 1.01 7.11
N SER A 230 4.74 1.25 6.74
CA SER A 230 4.35 1.62 5.38
C SER A 230 3.99 3.11 5.30
N PRO A 231 4.18 3.75 4.14
CA PRO A 231 3.72 5.12 3.92
C PRO A 231 2.23 5.30 4.21
N ALA A 232 1.42 4.29 3.89
CA ALA A 232 -0.03 4.33 4.12
C ALA A 232 -0.41 4.53 5.59
N LEU A 233 0.29 3.87 6.52
CA LEU A 233 0.06 4.06 7.94
C LEU A 233 0.65 5.38 8.44
N LEU A 234 1.89 5.67 8.07
CA LEU A 234 2.60 6.87 8.54
C LEU A 234 1.90 8.17 8.15
N LYS A 235 1.26 8.23 6.99
CA LYS A 235 0.47 9.39 6.55
C LYS A 235 -0.82 9.60 7.36
N ARG A 236 -1.26 8.62 8.15
CA ARG A 236 -2.54 8.65 8.88
C ARG A 236 -2.37 8.65 10.40
N LEU A 237 -1.18 8.97 10.91
CA LEU A 237 -0.96 9.03 12.35
C LEU A 237 -1.88 10.09 12.98
N PRO A 238 -2.75 9.73 13.92
CA PRO A 238 -3.67 10.69 14.53
C PRO A 238 -2.98 11.49 15.64
N ASP A 239 -3.28 12.78 15.75
CA ASP A 239 -2.67 13.68 16.75
C ASP A 239 -3.19 13.43 18.16
N TYR A 240 -4.36 12.79 18.32
CA TYR A 240 -4.99 12.55 19.63
C TYR A 240 -4.33 11.43 20.45
N LEU A 241 -3.45 10.64 19.85
CA LEU A 241 -2.74 9.58 20.59
C LEU A 241 -1.65 10.18 21.50
N PRO A 242 -1.35 9.53 22.62
CA PRO A 242 -0.38 10.04 23.59
C PRO A 242 1.06 9.80 23.11
N TRP A 243 1.44 10.43 22.01
CA TRP A 243 2.78 10.35 21.43
C TRP A 243 3.89 10.83 22.37
N ASN A 244 3.55 11.76 23.28
CA ASN A 244 4.48 12.25 24.31
C ASN A 244 5.03 11.13 25.21
N GLU A 245 4.29 10.04 25.41
CA GLU A 245 4.72 8.91 26.22
C GLU A 245 5.71 7.96 25.51
N VAL A 246 5.78 8.06 24.19
CA VAL A 246 6.66 7.23 23.34
C VAL A 246 7.67 8.08 22.56
N HIS A 247 7.62 9.40 22.72
CA HIS A 247 8.56 10.33 22.10
C HIS A 247 9.99 10.00 22.56
N GLY A 248 10.92 9.82 21.62
CA GLY A 248 12.31 9.45 21.91
C GLY A 248 12.56 7.96 22.13
N LYS A 249 11.52 7.10 22.16
CA LYS A 249 11.71 5.65 22.21
C LYS A 249 11.99 5.01 20.84
N PHE A 250 11.59 5.67 19.75
CA PHE A 250 11.86 5.20 18.40
C PHE A 250 13.33 5.44 18.04
N SER A 251 14.13 4.37 18.02
CA SER A 251 15.53 4.44 17.56
C SER A 251 15.61 4.63 16.06
N ARG A 252 14.66 4.04 15.30
CA ARG A 252 14.50 4.19 13.85
C ARG A 252 13.06 3.90 13.45
N ILE A 253 12.64 4.57 12.37
CA ILE A 253 11.43 4.25 11.62
C ILE A 253 11.87 4.01 10.17
N TYR A 254 11.66 2.83 9.64
CA TYR A 254 11.85 2.54 8.22
C TYR A 254 10.53 2.58 7.48
N SER A 255 10.53 3.09 6.26
CA SER A 255 9.36 3.15 5.39
C SER A 255 9.70 2.71 3.97
N GLY A 256 9.05 1.68 3.48
CA GLY A 256 9.23 1.15 2.13
C GLY A 256 7.91 0.92 1.40
N GLY A 257 7.99 0.75 0.08
CA GLY A 257 6.85 0.43 -0.78
C GLY A 257 6.11 1.64 -1.38
N GLY A 258 6.52 2.87 -1.07
CA GLY A 258 5.94 4.07 -1.67
C GLY A 258 6.52 5.37 -1.09
N PRO A 259 6.26 6.53 -1.71
CA PRO A 259 6.74 7.82 -1.24
C PRO A 259 5.91 8.34 -0.05
N ILE A 260 6.56 9.12 0.80
CA ILE A 260 5.91 9.95 1.83
C ILE A 260 5.99 11.41 1.38
N ASP A 261 4.93 12.18 1.54
CA ASP A 261 4.94 13.62 1.27
C ASP A 261 5.62 14.38 2.41
N SER A 262 6.10 15.61 2.13
CA SER A 262 6.86 16.42 3.09
C SER A 262 6.04 16.80 4.33
N GLU A 263 4.75 17.07 4.20
CA GLU A 263 3.86 17.38 5.31
C GLU A 263 3.75 16.19 6.27
N SER A 264 3.56 14.99 5.73
CA SER A 264 3.52 13.74 6.51
C SER A 264 4.85 13.49 7.24
N ILE A 265 6.00 13.75 6.61
CA ILE A 265 7.31 13.60 7.26
C ILE A 265 7.46 14.57 8.43
N ALA A 266 7.13 15.84 8.25
CA ALA A 266 7.17 16.83 9.32
C ALA A 266 6.29 16.41 10.51
N ARG A 267 5.09 15.90 10.20
CA ARG A 267 4.15 15.40 11.22
C ARG A 267 4.70 14.16 11.94
N ILE A 268 5.23 13.18 11.23
CA ILE A 268 5.83 11.99 11.82
C ILE A 268 6.96 12.39 12.78
N ALA A 269 7.88 13.24 12.32
CA ALA A 269 9.01 13.70 13.14
C ALA A 269 8.53 14.44 14.41
N ARG A 270 7.51 15.27 14.29
CA ARG A 270 6.91 15.97 15.45
C ARG A 270 6.27 14.99 16.46
N LEU A 271 5.58 13.96 15.97
CA LEU A 271 4.88 13.00 16.85
C LEU A 271 5.84 11.99 17.49
N THR A 272 6.81 11.47 16.75
CA THR A 272 7.67 10.37 17.18
C THR A 272 9.04 10.81 17.68
N GLY A 273 9.46 12.05 17.39
CA GLY A 273 10.78 12.58 17.67
C GLY A 273 11.83 12.34 16.57
N ILE A 274 11.50 11.57 15.52
CA ILE A 274 12.44 11.25 14.43
C ILE A 274 11.73 11.23 13.06
N ALA A 275 12.46 11.61 12.01
CA ALA A 275 11.99 11.42 10.64
C ALA A 275 12.22 9.98 10.18
N PRO A 276 11.34 9.41 9.33
CA PRO A 276 11.51 8.06 8.81
C PRO A 276 12.63 8.00 7.78
N VAL A 277 13.33 6.86 7.76
CA VAL A 277 14.21 6.47 6.65
C VAL A 277 13.35 5.87 5.55
N GLU A 278 13.29 6.53 4.42
CA GLU A 278 12.60 6.02 3.23
C GLU A 278 13.52 5.04 2.49
N VAL A 279 12.99 3.88 2.12
CA VAL A 279 13.69 2.84 1.36
C VAL A 279 13.06 2.71 -0.02
N LEU A 280 13.87 2.90 -1.07
CA LEU A 280 13.51 2.66 -2.46
C LEU A 280 13.97 1.28 -2.88
N GLY A 281 13.09 0.50 -3.47
CA GLY A 281 13.37 -0.84 -3.99
C GLY A 281 12.15 -1.49 -4.60
N SER A 282 12.36 -2.67 -5.15
CA SER A 282 11.30 -3.50 -5.72
C SER A 282 11.52 -4.99 -5.38
N SER A 283 10.53 -5.83 -5.66
CA SER A 283 10.69 -7.27 -5.45
C SER A 283 11.78 -7.87 -6.36
N GLU A 284 11.99 -7.30 -7.53
CA GLU A 284 12.99 -7.72 -8.50
C GLU A 284 14.40 -7.31 -8.08
N THR A 285 14.58 -6.07 -7.63
CA THR A 285 15.91 -5.50 -7.35
C THR A 285 16.34 -5.60 -5.90
N GLY A 286 15.42 -5.82 -4.96
CA GLY A 286 15.66 -5.52 -3.55
C GLY A 286 15.79 -4.00 -3.33
N GLY A 287 16.46 -3.60 -2.25
CA GLY A 287 16.73 -2.19 -1.94
C GLY A 287 17.74 -1.58 -2.89
N ILE A 288 17.42 -0.41 -3.43
CA ILE A 288 18.27 0.36 -4.35
C ILE A 288 18.96 1.49 -3.63
N GLY A 289 18.21 2.23 -2.82
CA GLY A 289 18.69 3.42 -2.13
C GLY A 289 17.81 3.80 -0.96
N CYS A 290 18.30 4.74 -0.18
CA CYS A 290 17.57 5.29 0.96
C CYS A 290 17.75 6.79 1.05
N ARG A 291 16.87 7.45 1.81
CA ARG A 291 16.99 8.85 2.22
C ARG A 291 16.29 9.08 3.55
N CYS A 292 16.73 10.12 4.26
CA CYS A 292 16.08 10.57 5.48
C CYS A 292 15.95 12.09 5.43
N ARG A 293 14.76 12.59 5.21
CA ARG A 293 14.45 14.00 5.06
C ARG A 293 14.09 14.61 6.42
N GLN A 294 15.08 15.26 7.04
CA GLN A 294 14.88 15.89 8.36
C GLN A 294 14.19 17.25 8.19
N PRO A 295 13.12 17.53 8.97
CA PRO A 295 12.54 18.87 9.02
C PRO A 295 13.55 19.88 9.58
N ASP A 296 13.61 21.08 9.01
CA ASP A 296 14.36 22.21 9.57
C ASP A 296 13.67 22.77 10.83
N ALA A 297 14.30 23.76 11.46
CA ALA A 297 13.73 24.39 12.67
C ALA A 297 12.36 25.07 12.43
N ALA A 298 11.99 25.36 11.20
CA ALA A 298 10.69 25.90 10.82
C ALA A 298 9.68 24.79 10.40
N GLY A 299 10.06 23.51 10.52
CA GLY A 299 9.26 22.36 10.15
C GLY A 299 9.20 22.08 8.64
N ARG A 300 10.03 22.74 7.83
CA ARG A 300 10.08 22.51 6.38
C ARG A 300 10.95 21.30 6.09
N VAL A 301 10.47 20.40 5.28
CA VAL A 301 11.16 19.18 4.87
C VAL A 301 11.80 19.39 3.50
N PRO A 302 13.13 19.34 3.39
CA PRO A 302 13.81 19.48 2.10
C PRO A 302 13.53 18.30 1.18
N ASP A 303 13.63 18.52 -0.12
CA ASP A 303 13.59 17.43 -1.10
C ASP A 303 15.02 16.87 -1.26
N GLU A 304 15.33 15.89 -0.44
CA GLU A 304 16.63 15.21 -0.45
C GLU A 304 16.70 14.16 -1.56
N PRO A 305 17.79 14.12 -2.33
CA PRO A 305 18.04 13.05 -3.29
C PRO A 305 18.26 11.71 -2.58
N TRP A 306 18.10 10.63 -3.33
CA TRP A 306 18.33 9.28 -2.84
C TRP A 306 19.81 8.94 -2.82
N THR A 307 20.26 8.32 -1.75
CA THR A 307 21.61 7.76 -1.63
C THR A 307 21.54 6.29 -2.04
N PRO A 308 22.29 5.87 -3.08
CA PRO A 308 22.38 4.46 -3.42
C PRO A 308 22.93 3.65 -2.25
N LEU A 309 22.46 2.42 -2.07
CA LEU A 309 23.06 1.51 -1.10
C LEU A 309 24.51 1.23 -1.48
N PRO A 310 25.45 1.05 -0.52
CA PRO A 310 26.86 0.79 -0.80
C PRO A 310 27.12 -0.41 -1.71
N SER A 311 26.23 -1.39 -1.71
CA SER A 311 26.28 -2.56 -2.60
C SER A 311 25.73 -2.30 -3.99
N MET A 312 25.16 -1.11 -4.23
CA MET A 312 24.46 -0.78 -5.45
C MET A 312 25.29 0.14 -6.34
N THR A 313 25.65 -0.32 -7.51
CA THR A 313 26.17 0.53 -8.59
C THR A 313 25.00 0.96 -9.47
N ILE A 314 24.91 2.26 -9.76
CA ILE A 314 23.82 2.84 -10.54
C ILE A 314 24.34 3.53 -11.80
N LYS A 315 23.52 3.54 -12.86
CA LYS A 315 23.68 4.35 -14.06
C LYS A 315 22.34 4.68 -14.67
N THR A 316 22.28 5.65 -15.55
CA THR A 316 21.10 5.90 -16.38
C THR A 316 21.39 5.60 -17.83
N ILE A 317 20.42 4.98 -18.53
CA ILE A 317 20.41 4.80 -19.99
C ILE A 317 19.11 5.40 -20.49
N GLU A 318 19.18 6.41 -21.34
CA GLU A 318 18.00 7.16 -21.82
C GLU A 318 17.12 7.71 -20.68
N GLY A 319 17.75 8.11 -19.56
CA GLY A 319 17.06 8.61 -18.37
C GLY A 319 16.39 7.53 -17.52
N VAL A 320 16.55 6.23 -17.85
CA VAL A 320 16.06 5.11 -17.06
C VAL A 320 17.17 4.60 -16.16
N LEU A 321 16.86 4.37 -14.89
CA LEU A 321 17.78 3.88 -13.87
C LEU A 321 18.06 2.38 -14.07
N TRP A 322 19.34 2.05 -14.17
CA TRP A 322 19.86 0.69 -14.20
C TRP A 322 20.73 0.47 -12.97
N VAL A 323 20.62 -0.71 -12.41
CA VAL A 323 21.32 -1.09 -11.17
C VAL A 323 22.12 -2.37 -11.36
N LYS A 324 23.23 -2.48 -10.63
CA LYS A 324 24.04 -3.69 -10.54
C LYS A 324 24.44 -3.91 -9.07
N SER A 325 24.21 -5.12 -8.55
CA SER A 325 24.55 -5.49 -7.17
C SER A 325 24.65 -7.00 -7.02
N PRO A 326 25.43 -7.51 -6.07
CA PRO A 326 25.44 -8.93 -5.70
C PRO A 326 24.09 -9.50 -5.24
N GLN A 327 23.17 -8.65 -4.78
CA GLN A 327 21.81 -9.06 -4.35
C GLN A 327 20.85 -9.35 -5.52
N LEU A 328 21.23 -9.02 -6.75
CA LEU A 328 20.44 -9.32 -7.95
C LEU A 328 20.67 -10.77 -8.39
N ASP A 329 19.67 -11.36 -9.03
CA ASP A 329 19.77 -12.69 -9.62
C ASP A 329 20.48 -12.70 -10.99
N THR A 330 20.96 -11.54 -11.44
CA THR A 330 21.79 -11.37 -12.64
C THR A 330 23.16 -10.82 -12.27
N ASP A 331 24.20 -11.29 -12.95
CA ASP A 331 25.56 -10.75 -12.81
C ASP A 331 25.74 -9.44 -13.60
N GLY A 332 24.75 -9.07 -14.39
CA GLY A 332 24.72 -7.88 -15.22
C GLY A 332 24.01 -6.68 -14.61
N TRP A 333 23.64 -5.76 -15.49
CA TRP A 333 22.81 -4.62 -15.16
C TRP A 333 21.32 -4.98 -15.25
N ALA A 334 20.56 -4.66 -14.24
CA ALA A 334 19.10 -4.79 -14.21
C ALA A 334 18.44 -3.43 -14.44
N CYS A 335 17.46 -3.39 -15.34
CA CYS A 335 16.61 -2.22 -15.55
C CYS A 335 15.57 -2.14 -14.44
N THR A 336 15.49 -1.01 -13.73
CA THR A 336 14.49 -0.83 -12.67
C THR A 336 13.12 -0.44 -13.21
N GLY A 337 13.09 0.10 -14.44
CA GLY A 337 11.90 0.75 -15.00
C GLY A 337 11.58 2.11 -14.37
N ASP A 338 12.45 2.67 -13.54
CA ASP A 338 12.33 4.00 -12.97
C ASP A 338 13.17 5.01 -13.76
N ARG A 339 12.72 6.23 -13.87
CA ARG A 339 13.51 7.35 -14.38
C ARG A 339 14.27 8.00 -13.23
N ALA A 340 15.52 8.39 -13.49
CA ALA A 340 16.32 9.09 -12.52
C ALA A 340 17.37 9.99 -13.17
N ASP A 341 17.74 11.05 -12.45
CA ASP A 341 18.91 11.88 -12.74
C ASP A 341 19.97 11.60 -11.67
N ILE A 342 21.16 11.21 -12.09
CA ILE A 342 22.31 10.97 -11.19
C ILE A 342 23.05 12.29 -11.02
N LEU A 343 23.30 12.65 -9.76
CA LEU A 343 24.03 13.87 -9.38
C LEU A 343 25.54 13.62 -9.38
N GLU A 344 26.32 14.69 -9.38
CA GLU A 344 27.79 14.63 -9.37
C GLU A 344 28.37 13.90 -8.15
N ASP A 345 27.66 13.95 -7.01
CA ASP A 345 28.05 13.27 -5.77
C ASP A 345 27.63 11.78 -5.71
N GLY A 346 27.07 11.25 -6.79
CA GLY A 346 26.62 9.86 -6.89
C GLY A 346 25.23 9.59 -6.33
N ARG A 347 24.57 10.57 -5.68
CA ARG A 347 23.16 10.48 -5.31
C ARG A 347 22.27 10.60 -6.56
N PHE A 348 21.00 10.32 -6.44
CA PHE A 348 20.08 10.43 -7.57
C PHE A 348 18.70 10.98 -7.19
N VAL A 349 18.08 11.66 -8.13
CA VAL A 349 16.70 12.13 -8.04
C VAL A 349 15.81 11.12 -8.76
N HIS A 350 14.84 10.54 -8.06
CA HIS A 350 13.87 9.60 -8.62
C HIS A 350 12.73 10.39 -9.30
N LEU A 351 12.55 10.18 -10.60
CA LEU A 351 11.59 10.91 -11.44
C LEU A 351 10.31 10.11 -11.75
N GLY A 352 10.11 8.99 -11.07
CA GLY A 352 8.97 8.10 -11.27
C GLY A 352 9.21 7.00 -12.30
N ARG A 353 8.16 6.21 -12.62
CA ARG A 353 8.25 5.04 -13.51
C ARG A 353 8.42 5.43 -14.97
N ALA A 354 9.36 4.79 -15.66
CA ALA A 354 9.58 4.95 -17.10
C ALA A 354 8.51 4.22 -17.94
N ASP A 355 7.94 3.15 -17.40
CA ASP A 355 6.89 2.34 -18.02
C ASP A 355 5.49 2.97 -17.96
N ARG A 356 5.35 4.11 -17.27
CA ARG A 356 4.14 4.92 -17.30
C ARG A 356 4.05 5.79 -18.55
N VAL A 357 4.29 5.16 -19.70
CA VAL A 357 4.11 5.72 -21.03
C VAL A 357 2.97 4.97 -21.70
N ALA A 358 1.90 5.67 -22.03
CA ALA A 358 0.83 5.12 -22.86
C ALA A 358 1.18 5.26 -24.35
N LYS A 359 0.80 4.24 -25.14
CA LYS A 359 0.85 4.32 -26.59
C LYS A 359 -0.55 4.60 -27.11
N ILE A 360 -0.79 5.83 -27.60
CA ILE A 360 -2.07 6.29 -28.09
C ILE A 360 -1.92 6.70 -29.56
N ALA A 361 -2.65 6.05 -30.47
CA ALA A 361 -2.58 6.34 -31.91
C ALA A 361 -1.11 6.41 -32.41
N GLU A 362 -0.29 5.39 -32.09
CA GLU A 362 1.15 5.27 -32.42
C GLU A 362 2.06 6.30 -31.70
N LYS A 363 1.53 7.20 -30.87
CA LYS A 363 2.30 8.17 -30.11
C LYS A 363 2.58 7.70 -28.70
N ARG A 364 3.82 7.90 -28.23
CA ARG A 364 4.21 7.66 -26.85
C ARG A 364 3.97 8.90 -26.01
N VAL A 365 3.21 8.77 -24.93
CA VAL A 365 2.85 9.86 -24.05
C VAL A 365 3.21 9.52 -22.60
N SER A 366 3.96 10.39 -21.95
CA SER A 366 4.29 10.26 -20.54
C SER A 366 3.07 10.58 -19.67
N LEU A 367 2.52 9.58 -18.99
CA LEU A 367 1.41 9.78 -18.06
C LEU A 367 1.83 10.62 -16.86
N THR A 368 3.03 10.40 -16.34
CA THR A 368 3.62 11.21 -15.27
C THR A 368 3.87 12.65 -15.68
N GLY A 369 4.28 12.88 -16.93
CA GLY A 369 4.42 14.23 -17.48
C GLY A 369 3.09 14.98 -17.51
N MET A 370 2.01 14.35 -17.95
CA MET A 370 0.66 14.95 -17.92
C MET A 370 0.20 15.27 -16.49
N GLU A 371 0.46 14.37 -15.53
CA GLU A 371 0.12 14.57 -14.13
C GLU A 371 0.82 15.81 -13.56
N ALA A 372 2.13 15.94 -13.81
CA ALA A 372 2.92 17.07 -13.34
C ALA A 372 2.44 18.41 -13.94
N VAL A 373 2.16 18.44 -15.25
CA VAL A 373 1.63 19.63 -15.93
C VAL A 373 0.28 20.05 -15.34
N LEU A 374 -0.60 19.09 -15.05
CA LEU A 374 -1.90 19.40 -14.48
C LEU A 374 -1.80 19.94 -13.05
N VAL A 375 -0.91 19.36 -12.23
CA VAL A 375 -0.64 19.86 -10.87
C VAL A 375 -0.01 21.26 -10.91
N SER A 376 0.99 21.49 -11.76
CA SER A 376 1.65 22.80 -11.88
C SER A 376 0.73 23.92 -12.40
N SER A 377 -0.39 23.58 -13.08
CA SER A 377 -1.41 24.57 -13.47
C SER A 377 -2.16 25.19 -12.28
N GLY A 378 -2.05 24.59 -11.11
CA GLY A 378 -2.78 25.00 -9.92
C GLY A 378 -4.26 24.62 -9.92
N LEU A 379 -4.76 23.85 -10.90
CA LEU A 379 -6.15 23.36 -10.94
C LEU A 379 -6.33 22.07 -10.12
N ALA A 380 -5.28 21.29 -9.95
CA ALA A 380 -5.29 20.06 -9.18
C ALA A 380 -4.16 20.05 -8.14
N LEU A 381 -4.40 19.43 -6.98
CA LEU A 381 -3.40 19.11 -5.97
C LEU A 381 -2.67 17.81 -6.31
N LYS A 382 -3.41 16.85 -6.86
CA LYS A 382 -2.89 15.55 -7.31
C LYS A 382 -3.61 15.15 -8.60
N ALA A 383 -2.88 14.49 -9.48
CA ALA A 383 -3.41 13.94 -10.72
C ALA A 383 -2.88 12.52 -10.94
N ARG A 384 -3.69 11.66 -11.56
CA ARG A 384 -3.33 10.30 -11.94
C ARG A 384 -3.90 9.99 -13.31
N ALA A 385 -3.04 9.89 -14.31
CA ALA A 385 -3.38 9.46 -15.65
C ALA A 385 -3.17 7.95 -15.78
N PHE A 386 -4.05 7.27 -16.49
CA PHE A 386 -3.90 5.84 -16.80
C PHE A 386 -4.71 5.46 -18.04
N GLN A 387 -4.37 4.32 -18.60
CA GLN A 387 -5.05 3.76 -19.75
C GLN A 387 -6.13 2.80 -19.28
N MET A 388 -7.35 2.96 -19.79
CA MET A 388 -8.45 2.04 -19.53
C MET A 388 -8.19 0.71 -20.22
N ASN A 389 -8.65 -0.38 -19.62
CA ASN A 389 -8.60 -1.70 -20.24
C ASN A 389 -9.78 -1.89 -21.22
N ASP A 390 -9.85 -1.02 -22.23
CA ASP A 390 -10.83 -1.09 -23.32
C ASP A 390 -10.12 -1.28 -24.67
N ALA A 391 -10.84 -1.72 -25.69
CA ALA A 391 -10.29 -1.99 -27.00
C ALA A 391 -9.62 -0.77 -27.67
N ARG A 392 -9.87 0.44 -27.18
CA ARG A 392 -9.32 1.69 -27.70
C ARG A 392 -8.16 2.23 -26.88
N GLY A 393 -7.88 1.63 -25.71
CA GLY A 393 -6.87 2.12 -24.79
C GLY A 393 -7.12 3.57 -24.36
N THR A 394 -8.37 3.89 -24.04
CA THR A 394 -8.81 5.25 -23.69
C THR A 394 -8.04 5.79 -22.49
N LEU A 395 -7.49 6.98 -22.59
CA LEU A 395 -6.87 7.64 -21.43
C LEU A 395 -7.92 8.21 -20.49
N ALA A 396 -7.70 7.93 -19.21
CA ALA A 396 -8.47 8.45 -18.08
C ALA A 396 -7.58 9.32 -17.19
N MET A 397 -8.18 10.32 -16.56
CA MET A 397 -7.55 11.21 -15.57
C MET A 397 -8.39 11.24 -14.30
N LEU A 398 -7.78 10.86 -13.19
CA LEU A 398 -8.30 11.08 -11.85
C LEU A 398 -7.59 12.28 -11.24
N ALA A 399 -8.32 13.22 -10.62
CA ALA A 399 -7.70 14.37 -9.99
C ALA A 399 -8.34 14.71 -8.63
N VAL A 400 -7.48 15.13 -7.69
CA VAL A 400 -7.88 15.84 -6.48
C VAL A 400 -7.76 17.33 -6.81
N LEU A 401 -8.87 18.05 -6.78
CA LEU A 401 -8.91 19.46 -7.15
C LEU A 401 -8.26 20.34 -6.08
N SER A 402 -7.60 21.41 -6.50
CA SER A 402 -7.19 22.51 -5.63
C SER A 402 -8.39 23.38 -5.27
N GLY A 403 -8.21 24.36 -4.36
CA GLY A 403 -9.23 25.38 -4.11
C GLY A 403 -9.70 26.07 -5.40
N LYS A 404 -8.74 26.49 -6.26
CA LYS A 404 -9.03 27.10 -7.57
C LYS A 404 -9.83 26.16 -8.49
N GLY A 405 -9.49 24.87 -8.49
CA GLY A 405 -10.19 23.85 -9.26
C GLY A 405 -11.62 23.61 -8.74
N LEU A 406 -11.80 23.58 -7.42
CA LEU A 406 -13.11 23.45 -6.77
C LEU A 406 -14.01 24.66 -7.05
N ASP A 407 -13.48 25.87 -6.94
CA ASP A 407 -14.22 27.11 -7.27
C ASP A 407 -14.68 27.09 -8.73
N ARG A 408 -13.78 26.68 -9.64
CA ARG A 408 -14.09 26.56 -11.07
C ARG A 408 -15.18 25.52 -11.34
N LEU A 409 -15.12 24.37 -10.64
CA LEU A 409 -16.15 23.34 -10.73
C LEU A 409 -17.52 23.83 -10.24
N LEU A 410 -17.56 24.54 -9.11
CA LEU A 410 -18.80 25.06 -8.53
C LEU A 410 -19.44 26.18 -9.39
N GLN A 411 -18.61 27.08 -9.95
CA GLN A 411 -19.08 28.19 -10.75
C GLN A 411 -19.55 27.79 -12.15
N ASN A 412 -18.84 26.91 -12.82
CA ASN A 412 -19.02 26.64 -14.23
C ASN A 412 -19.38 25.18 -14.56
N GLY A 413 -19.35 24.31 -13.56
CA GLY A 413 -19.59 22.88 -13.73
C GLY A 413 -18.39 22.11 -14.27
N LYS A 414 -18.57 20.79 -14.42
CA LYS A 414 -17.50 19.85 -14.78
C LYS A 414 -16.95 20.06 -16.18
N LYS A 415 -17.80 20.28 -17.18
CA LYS A 415 -17.38 20.34 -18.58
C LYS A 415 -16.40 21.49 -18.86
N PRO A 416 -16.66 22.75 -18.45
CA PRO A 416 -15.69 23.83 -18.60
C PRO A 416 -14.38 23.61 -17.87
N LEU A 417 -14.41 23.05 -16.63
CA LEU A 417 -13.19 22.71 -15.90
C LEU A 417 -12.33 21.68 -16.67
N VAL A 418 -12.96 20.66 -17.23
CA VAL A 418 -12.25 19.65 -18.04
C VAL A 418 -11.65 20.27 -19.30
N GLU A 419 -12.33 21.21 -19.96
CA GLU A 419 -11.77 21.90 -21.14
C GLU A 419 -10.59 22.80 -20.75
N ASP A 420 -10.64 23.49 -19.61
CA ASP A 420 -9.50 24.24 -19.07
C ASP A 420 -8.31 23.34 -18.81
N MET A 421 -8.52 22.18 -18.17
CA MET A 421 -7.48 21.18 -17.90
C MET A 421 -6.88 20.60 -19.19
N LYS A 422 -7.72 20.34 -20.21
CA LYS A 422 -7.25 19.90 -21.53
C LYS A 422 -6.44 20.99 -22.23
N ALA A 423 -6.85 22.24 -22.13
CA ALA A 423 -6.11 23.37 -22.71
C ALA A 423 -4.69 23.48 -22.11
N VAL A 424 -4.55 23.28 -20.79
CA VAL A 424 -3.25 23.23 -20.13
C VAL A 424 -2.40 22.06 -20.65
N LEU A 425 -2.99 20.88 -20.80
CA LEU A 425 -2.28 19.70 -21.31
C LEU A 425 -1.85 19.83 -22.77
N LEU A 426 -2.58 20.54 -23.60
CA LEU A 426 -2.24 20.79 -25.02
C LEU A 426 -0.88 21.49 -25.22
N GLY A 427 -0.38 22.17 -24.18
CA GLY A 427 0.98 22.73 -24.19
C GLY A 427 2.11 21.67 -24.12
N SER A 428 1.76 20.43 -23.72
CA SER A 428 2.75 19.36 -23.48
C SER A 428 2.46 18.05 -24.22
N VAL A 429 1.22 17.83 -24.67
CA VAL A 429 0.84 16.62 -25.40
C VAL A 429 -0.06 16.97 -26.60
N GLU A 430 -0.03 16.11 -27.62
CA GLU A 430 -0.89 16.27 -28.77
C GLU A 430 -2.37 15.99 -28.43
N ARG A 431 -3.27 16.60 -29.18
CA ARG A 431 -4.73 16.52 -28.97
C ARG A 431 -5.26 15.07 -28.91
N VAL A 432 -4.70 14.17 -29.71
CA VAL A 432 -5.08 12.75 -29.75
C VAL A 432 -4.75 12.01 -28.45
N CYS A 433 -3.78 12.51 -27.69
CA CYS A 433 -3.29 11.95 -26.43
C CYS A 433 -3.97 12.55 -25.19
N LEU A 434 -4.95 13.44 -25.36
CA LEU A 434 -5.67 14.02 -24.22
C LEU A 434 -6.56 12.98 -23.54
N PRO A 435 -6.66 12.98 -22.20
CA PRO A 435 -7.59 12.14 -21.47
C PRO A 435 -9.04 12.41 -21.91
N ARG A 436 -9.78 11.35 -22.18
CA ARG A 436 -11.19 11.41 -22.57
C ARG A 436 -12.12 11.24 -21.39
N LEU A 437 -11.69 10.47 -20.37
CA LEU A 437 -12.44 10.20 -19.15
C LEU A 437 -11.83 10.98 -17.99
N TRP A 438 -12.68 11.66 -17.23
CA TRP A 438 -12.27 12.51 -16.11
C TRP A 438 -13.10 12.20 -14.87
N ARG A 439 -12.43 12.00 -13.75
CA ARG A 439 -13.05 11.86 -12.42
C ARG A 439 -12.35 12.79 -11.43
N PHE A 440 -13.12 13.38 -10.56
CA PHE A 440 -12.64 14.20 -9.46
C PHE A 440 -13.00 13.54 -8.14
N VAL A 441 -12.03 13.50 -7.22
CA VAL A 441 -12.18 12.87 -5.90
C VAL A 441 -11.57 13.78 -4.83
N HIS A 442 -11.96 13.59 -3.58
CA HIS A 442 -11.35 14.34 -2.46
C HIS A 442 -9.99 13.75 -2.05
N ALA A 443 -9.79 12.45 -2.22
CA ALA A 443 -8.53 11.75 -1.99
C ALA A 443 -8.40 10.59 -2.98
N PHE A 444 -7.17 10.19 -3.29
CA PHE A 444 -6.96 9.00 -4.12
C PHE A 444 -7.37 7.76 -3.35
N PRO A 445 -8.08 6.83 -4.01
CA PRO A 445 -8.32 5.53 -3.42
C PRO A 445 -7.01 4.74 -3.33
N GLU A 446 -6.85 4.00 -2.25
CA GLU A 446 -5.69 3.17 -1.99
C GLU A 446 -6.15 1.74 -1.69
N ASP A 447 -5.39 0.76 -2.12
CA ASP A 447 -5.56 -0.63 -1.73
C ASP A 447 -5.10 -0.86 -0.28
N HIS A 448 -5.17 -2.09 0.20
CA HIS A 448 -4.73 -2.48 1.55
C HIS A 448 -3.23 -2.25 1.80
N MET A 449 -2.44 -2.06 0.73
CA MET A 449 -1.01 -1.73 0.77
C MET A 449 -0.74 -0.22 0.72
N GLY A 450 -1.79 0.61 0.61
CA GLY A 450 -1.67 2.04 0.42
C GLY A 450 -1.23 2.46 -0.99
N LYS A 451 -1.46 1.60 -1.99
CA LYS A 451 -1.15 1.89 -3.39
C LYS A 451 -2.40 2.23 -4.18
N THR A 452 -2.30 3.21 -5.05
CA THR A 452 -3.33 3.52 -6.04
C THR A 452 -3.11 2.64 -7.28
N THR A 453 -3.68 1.43 -7.26
CA THR A 453 -3.59 0.44 -8.35
C THR A 453 -4.72 0.62 -9.37
N LEU A 454 -4.60 0.00 -10.55
CA LEU A 454 -5.67 0.04 -11.56
C LEU A 454 -6.96 -0.58 -11.03
N ASP A 455 -6.89 -1.62 -10.21
CA ASP A 455 -8.05 -2.32 -9.67
C ASP A 455 -8.93 -1.41 -8.78
N VAL A 456 -8.31 -0.50 -8.03
CA VAL A 456 -9.07 0.49 -7.23
C VAL A 456 -9.49 1.71 -8.04
N LEU A 457 -8.85 1.98 -9.19
CA LEU A 457 -9.18 3.11 -10.05
C LEU A 457 -10.32 2.79 -11.02
N MET A 458 -10.32 1.61 -11.63
CA MET A 458 -11.27 1.22 -12.67
C MET A 458 -12.74 1.37 -12.25
N PRO A 459 -13.16 0.91 -11.05
CA PRO A 459 -14.55 1.04 -10.60
C PRO A 459 -15.05 2.49 -10.52
N LEU A 460 -14.16 3.46 -10.27
CA LEU A 460 -14.54 4.87 -10.21
C LEU A 460 -15.00 5.41 -11.56
N PHE A 461 -14.59 4.77 -12.66
CA PHE A 461 -14.93 5.21 -14.02
C PHE A 461 -16.16 4.49 -14.61
N ASP A 462 -16.83 3.63 -13.83
CA ASP A 462 -18.16 3.14 -14.19
C ASP A 462 -19.11 4.35 -14.32
N PRO A 463 -19.78 4.55 -15.47
CA PRO A 463 -20.73 5.63 -15.64
C PRO A 463 -21.92 5.59 -14.68
N ARG A 464 -22.20 4.44 -14.07
CA ARG A 464 -23.23 4.27 -13.03
C ARG A 464 -22.80 4.73 -11.65
N ALA A 465 -21.47 4.77 -11.40
CA ALA A 465 -20.95 5.16 -10.10
C ALA A 465 -21.12 6.67 -9.85
N PRO A 466 -21.57 7.08 -8.66
CA PRO A 466 -21.66 8.49 -8.30
C PRO A 466 -20.27 9.13 -8.29
N GLN A 467 -20.15 10.33 -8.81
CA GLN A 467 -18.93 11.12 -8.70
C GLN A 467 -19.08 12.10 -7.53
N TRP A 468 -18.62 11.69 -6.38
CA TRP A 468 -18.72 12.41 -5.12
C TRP A 468 -17.38 13.01 -4.69
N ILE A 469 -17.36 14.29 -4.39
CA ILE A 469 -16.20 15.02 -3.89
C ILE A 469 -16.59 15.58 -2.52
N LEU A 470 -16.06 14.99 -1.46
CA LEU A 470 -16.30 15.44 -0.08
C LEU A 470 -15.59 16.78 0.14
N LEU A 471 -16.31 17.77 0.66
CA LEU A 471 -15.77 19.09 1.01
C LEU A 471 -15.57 19.22 2.51
N GLU A 472 -16.59 18.85 3.28
CA GLU A 472 -16.64 18.99 4.72
C GLU A 472 -17.26 17.74 5.34
N LYS A 473 -16.73 17.30 6.49
CA LYS A 473 -17.27 16.18 7.25
C LYS A 473 -17.04 16.38 8.75
N THR A 474 -18.10 16.10 9.51
CA THR A 474 -18.07 15.87 10.97
C THR A 474 -18.64 14.48 11.25
N ASP A 475 -18.72 14.08 12.51
CA ASP A 475 -19.37 12.81 12.89
C ASP A 475 -20.86 12.79 12.56
N ALA A 476 -21.53 13.96 12.60
CA ALA A 476 -22.97 14.10 12.40
C ALA A 476 -23.37 14.73 11.06
N ALA A 477 -22.46 15.24 10.25
CA ALA A 477 -22.79 15.93 9.01
C ALA A 477 -21.70 15.75 7.94
N ALA A 478 -22.12 15.79 6.69
CA ALA A 478 -21.18 15.85 5.56
C ALA A 478 -21.75 16.71 4.43
N ARG A 479 -20.87 17.39 3.69
CA ARG A 479 -21.22 18.20 2.53
C ARG A 479 -20.21 17.96 1.42
N GLY A 480 -20.69 17.90 0.19
CA GLY A 480 -19.79 17.73 -0.95
C GLY A 480 -20.49 18.00 -2.29
N ILE A 481 -19.73 17.81 -3.34
CA ILE A 481 -20.14 18.02 -4.73
C ILE A 481 -20.45 16.67 -5.37
N LEU A 482 -21.60 16.53 -5.99
CA LEU A 482 -21.98 15.38 -6.80
C LEU A 482 -22.03 15.83 -8.28
N CYS A 483 -21.13 15.26 -9.10
CA CYS A 483 -21.12 15.51 -10.54
C CYS A 483 -21.87 14.37 -11.24
N VAL A 484 -22.92 14.71 -11.97
CA VAL A 484 -23.71 13.76 -12.74
C VAL A 484 -23.06 13.54 -14.10
N ALA A 485 -22.68 12.31 -14.41
CA ALA A 485 -22.07 11.99 -15.70
C ALA A 485 -23.12 12.18 -16.82
N ALA A 486 -22.77 12.96 -17.86
CA ALA A 486 -23.69 13.20 -18.96
C ALA A 486 -24.04 11.94 -19.77
N ASN A 487 -23.16 10.94 -19.74
CA ASN A 487 -23.30 9.65 -20.41
C ASN A 487 -23.70 8.52 -19.45
N ALA A 488 -24.27 8.83 -18.30
CA ALA A 488 -24.73 7.80 -17.39
C ALA A 488 -25.88 7.00 -18.01
N PRO A 489 -25.85 5.66 -18.00
CA PRO A 489 -26.88 4.81 -18.63
C PRO A 489 -28.28 5.00 -18.06
N PHE A 490 -28.41 5.69 -16.94
CA PHE A 490 -29.69 6.02 -16.31
C PHE A 490 -30.57 6.98 -17.14
N PHE A 491 -29.96 7.69 -18.12
CA PHE A 491 -30.70 8.58 -19.00
C PHE A 491 -31.33 7.84 -20.20
N ASP A 492 -30.85 6.65 -20.53
CA ASP A 492 -31.38 5.86 -21.64
C ASP A 492 -32.82 5.45 -21.37
N GLY A 493 -33.73 5.86 -22.25
CA GLY A 493 -35.17 5.58 -22.11
C GLY A 493 -35.90 6.36 -21.00
N HIS A 494 -35.21 7.34 -20.34
CA HIS A 494 -35.82 8.17 -19.30
C HIS A 494 -36.04 9.60 -19.79
N PHE A 495 -37.10 9.76 -20.59
CA PHE A 495 -37.57 10.96 -21.29
C PHE A 495 -36.60 11.43 -22.38
N ASP A 496 -36.73 10.90 -23.60
CA ASP A 496 -35.82 11.14 -24.73
C ASP A 496 -35.68 12.63 -25.10
N GLU A 497 -36.78 13.42 -25.01
CA GLU A 497 -36.75 14.85 -25.29
C GLU A 497 -36.29 15.71 -24.11
N PHE A 498 -36.29 15.17 -22.90
CA PHE A 498 -36.00 15.90 -21.67
C PHE A 498 -35.32 15.00 -20.64
N ALA A 499 -34.09 14.62 -20.92
CA ALA A 499 -33.34 13.69 -20.06
C ALA A 499 -33.17 14.22 -18.64
N ILE A 500 -33.59 13.41 -17.65
CA ILE A 500 -33.47 13.69 -16.23
C ILE A 500 -32.91 12.49 -15.50
N LEU A 501 -32.18 12.72 -14.40
CA LEU A 501 -31.67 11.64 -13.57
C LEU A 501 -32.85 10.99 -12.81
N PRO A 502 -33.13 9.69 -13.01
CA PRO A 502 -34.21 8.99 -12.32
C PRO A 502 -34.13 9.16 -10.80
N GLY A 503 -35.28 9.33 -10.15
CA GLY A 503 -35.33 9.39 -8.69
C GLY A 503 -34.74 8.16 -8.00
N LEU A 504 -34.90 6.97 -8.60
CA LEU A 504 -34.31 5.74 -8.10
C LEU A 504 -32.76 5.78 -8.14
N ALA A 505 -32.18 6.30 -9.24
CA ALA A 505 -30.71 6.45 -9.33
C ALA A 505 -30.19 7.47 -8.33
N GLN A 506 -30.88 8.61 -8.14
CA GLN A 506 -30.55 9.59 -7.10
C GLN A 506 -30.56 8.96 -5.72
N THR A 507 -31.60 8.19 -5.43
CA THR A 507 -31.77 7.48 -4.16
C THR A 507 -30.65 6.47 -3.91
N GLN A 508 -30.35 5.65 -4.90
CA GLN A 508 -29.24 4.67 -4.83
C GLN A 508 -27.89 5.35 -4.53
N TRP A 509 -27.59 6.43 -5.24
CA TRP A 509 -26.35 7.17 -5.03
C TRP A 509 -26.26 7.78 -3.63
N VAL A 510 -27.34 8.39 -3.16
CA VAL A 510 -27.40 9.00 -1.82
C VAL A 510 -27.17 7.95 -0.73
N ILE A 511 -27.80 6.77 -0.84
CA ILE A 511 -27.60 5.65 0.10
C ILE A 511 -26.13 5.21 0.08
N THR A 512 -25.58 4.93 -1.11
CA THR A 512 -24.20 4.47 -1.27
C THR A 512 -23.19 5.47 -0.68
N ILE A 513 -23.38 6.76 -0.96
CA ILE A 513 -22.52 7.83 -0.43
C ILE A 513 -22.66 7.95 1.09
N ALA A 514 -23.88 7.89 1.64
CA ALA A 514 -24.10 7.96 3.08
C ALA A 514 -23.44 6.79 3.81
N CYS A 515 -23.65 5.55 3.33
CA CYS A 515 -23.02 4.35 3.91
C CYS A 515 -21.49 4.48 3.93
N HIS A 516 -20.88 4.88 2.81
CA HIS A 516 -19.44 5.07 2.73
C HIS A 516 -18.95 6.21 3.63
N THR A 517 -19.66 7.36 3.63
CA THR A 517 -19.25 8.56 4.37
C THR A 517 -19.29 8.37 5.88
N PHE A 518 -20.35 7.72 6.39
CA PHE A 518 -20.56 7.51 7.82
C PHE A 518 -20.18 6.11 8.30
N ARG A 519 -19.59 5.27 7.41
CA ARG A 519 -19.18 3.89 7.70
C ARG A 519 -20.33 3.02 8.21
N ILE A 520 -21.51 3.18 7.61
CA ILE A 520 -22.69 2.39 7.91
C ILE A 520 -22.72 1.16 6.99
N ASP A 521 -22.94 -0.02 7.55
CA ASP A 521 -23.10 -1.23 6.77
C ASP A 521 -24.33 -1.09 5.83
N PRO A 522 -24.19 -1.23 4.51
CA PRO A 522 -25.31 -1.18 3.57
C PRO A 522 -26.43 -2.19 3.87
N ALA A 523 -26.11 -3.33 4.48
CA ALA A 523 -27.10 -4.33 4.89
C ALA A 523 -28.10 -3.82 5.92
N ARG A 524 -27.76 -2.75 6.66
CA ARG A 524 -28.64 -2.09 7.64
C ARG A 524 -29.71 -1.17 7.01
N PHE A 525 -29.69 -0.96 5.70
CA PHE A 525 -30.68 -0.12 5.04
C PHE A 525 -32.10 -0.65 5.28
N ALA A 526 -32.95 0.18 5.90
CA ALA A 526 -34.32 -0.18 6.28
C ALA A 526 -35.39 0.55 5.45
N GLY A 527 -35.02 1.59 4.72
CA GLY A 527 -35.96 2.34 3.87
C GLY A 527 -35.68 3.83 3.81
N ILE A 528 -36.59 4.55 3.14
CA ILE A 528 -36.53 6.02 3.03
C ILE A 528 -37.88 6.61 3.45
N ARG A 529 -37.83 7.72 4.16
CA ARG A 529 -39.01 8.53 4.52
C ARG A 529 -38.88 9.97 3.99
N THR A 530 -40.02 10.61 3.84
CA THR A 530 -40.12 12.03 3.45
C THR A 530 -39.39 12.38 2.15
N LEU A 531 -39.29 11.39 1.21
CA LEU A 531 -38.64 11.59 -0.08
C LEU A 531 -39.41 12.60 -0.94
N LYS A 532 -38.72 13.63 -1.41
CA LYS A 532 -39.28 14.67 -2.29
C LYS A 532 -38.31 14.94 -3.42
N PHE A 533 -38.83 15.02 -4.65
CA PHE A 533 -38.13 15.52 -5.83
C PHE A 533 -38.78 16.83 -6.24
N LEU A 534 -38.02 17.90 -6.25
CA LEU A 534 -38.52 19.28 -6.42
C LEU A 534 -38.10 19.88 -7.75
N ARG A 535 -36.88 19.59 -8.20
CA ARG A 535 -36.32 20.02 -9.45
C ARG A 535 -35.59 18.84 -10.13
N PRO A 536 -35.77 18.65 -11.45
CA PRO A 536 -35.03 17.64 -12.19
C PRO A 536 -33.51 17.90 -12.15
N VAL A 537 -32.73 16.86 -11.95
CA VAL A 537 -31.27 16.85 -12.10
C VAL A 537 -30.95 16.35 -13.51
N ARG A 538 -30.14 17.09 -14.27
CA ARG A 538 -29.90 16.88 -15.70
C ARG A 538 -28.55 16.22 -15.98
N PRO A 539 -28.36 15.64 -17.20
CA PRO A 539 -27.07 15.13 -17.65
C PRO A 539 -25.95 16.18 -17.55
N GLY A 540 -24.83 15.83 -16.96
CA GLY A 540 -23.67 16.72 -16.81
C GLY A 540 -23.79 17.80 -15.73
N GLU A 541 -24.89 17.83 -14.98
CA GLU A 541 -25.09 18.81 -13.93
C GLU A 541 -24.21 18.55 -12.71
N THR A 542 -23.81 19.62 -12.04
CA THR A 542 -23.07 19.58 -10.77
C THR A 542 -23.96 20.09 -9.66
N VAL A 543 -24.22 19.28 -8.64
CA VAL A 543 -25.08 19.60 -7.51
C VAL A 543 -24.35 19.45 -6.19
N ILE A 544 -24.84 20.11 -5.15
CA ILE A 544 -24.36 19.98 -3.78
C ILE A 544 -25.25 18.97 -3.07
N LEU A 545 -24.62 17.98 -2.44
CA LEU A 545 -25.27 17.00 -1.57
C LEU A 545 -24.85 17.25 -0.14
N GLU A 546 -25.82 17.39 0.73
CA GLU A 546 -25.64 17.58 2.18
C GLU A 546 -26.28 16.43 2.92
N PHE A 547 -25.60 15.97 3.96
CA PHE A 547 -26.08 14.95 4.90
C PHE A 547 -26.13 15.49 6.33
N ASP A 548 -27.12 15.04 7.08
CA ASP A 548 -27.26 15.22 8.51
C ASP A 548 -27.59 13.86 9.15
N ALA A 549 -26.63 13.35 9.90
CA ALA A 549 -26.67 12.06 10.59
C ALA A 549 -26.81 12.22 12.13
N SER A 550 -27.31 13.37 12.59
CA SER A 550 -27.47 13.67 14.02
C SER A 550 -28.58 12.88 14.71
N ALA A 551 -29.45 12.21 13.93
CA ALA A 551 -30.52 11.38 14.48
C ALA A 551 -30.10 9.91 14.53
N ASP A 552 -30.37 9.22 15.63
CA ASP A 552 -30.15 7.78 15.77
C ASP A 552 -30.83 7.00 14.64
N SER A 553 -30.07 6.12 14.01
CA SER A 553 -30.51 5.23 12.93
C SER A 553 -31.09 5.91 11.69
N ALA A 554 -30.81 7.21 11.47
CA ALA A 554 -31.30 7.92 10.29
C ALA A 554 -30.31 8.97 9.78
N VAL A 555 -30.19 9.09 8.45
CA VAL A 555 -29.40 10.10 7.76
C VAL A 555 -30.33 10.93 6.88
N ALA A 556 -30.53 12.19 7.21
CA ALA A 556 -31.24 13.13 6.34
C ALA A 556 -30.31 13.59 5.20
N PHE A 557 -30.88 13.84 4.01
CA PHE A 557 -30.12 14.37 2.89
C PHE A 557 -30.87 15.50 2.17
N ARG A 558 -30.09 16.38 1.54
CA ARG A 558 -30.58 17.43 0.63
C ARG A 558 -29.68 17.54 -0.58
N ILE A 559 -30.27 17.52 -1.76
CA ILE A 559 -29.61 17.82 -3.03
C ILE A 559 -30.07 19.20 -3.48
N LYS A 560 -29.12 20.08 -3.81
CA LYS A 560 -29.39 21.44 -4.31
C LYS A 560 -28.39 21.85 -5.37
N THR A 561 -28.77 22.79 -6.23
CA THR A 561 -27.84 23.38 -7.19
C THR A 561 -26.77 24.22 -6.48
N ALA A 562 -25.73 24.66 -7.21
CA ALA A 562 -24.74 25.60 -6.70
C ALA A 562 -25.39 26.96 -6.29
N ALA A 563 -26.51 27.33 -6.90
CA ALA A 563 -27.31 28.51 -6.54
C ALA A 563 -28.28 28.25 -5.39
N ALA A 564 -28.13 27.12 -4.66
CA ALA A 564 -28.95 26.70 -3.51
C ALA A 564 -30.42 26.36 -3.84
N GLU A 565 -30.81 26.18 -5.10
CA GLU A 565 -32.14 25.72 -5.47
C GLU A 565 -32.33 24.26 -5.09
N PRO A 566 -33.38 23.87 -4.33
CA PRO A 566 -33.58 22.51 -3.90
C PRO A 566 -33.98 21.57 -5.05
N CYS A 567 -33.26 20.46 -5.20
CA CYS A 567 -33.52 19.43 -6.21
C CYS A 567 -34.24 18.22 -5.60
N ALA A 568 -33.73 17.68 -4.50
CA ALA A 568 -34.33 16.54 -3.79
C ALA A 568 -34.00 16.58 -2.30
N SER A 569 -34.81 15.91 -1.50
CA SER A 569 -34.56 15.70 -0.08
C SER A 569 -35.24 14.44 0.43
N GLY A 570 -34.73 13.89 1.54
CA GLY A 570 -35.31 12.72 2.19
C GLY A 570 -34.56 12.33 3.45
N ARG A 571 -34.99 11.24 4.07
CA ARG A 571 -34.34 10.65 5.25
C ARG A 571 -34.16 9.16 5.02
N ILE A 572 -32.92 8.68 5.02
CA ILE A 572 -32.54 7.28 4.94
C ILE A 572 -32.64 6.70 6.35
N LEU A 573 -33.27 5.53 6.47
CA LEU A 573 -33.38 4.80 7.72
C LEU A 573 -32.47 3.58 7.70
N PHE A 574 -31.82 3.33 8.82
CA PHE A 574 -30.99 2.15 9.05
C PHE A 574 -31.53 1.38 10.27
N SER A 575 -31.46 0.03 10.23
CA SER A 575 -31.77 -0.79 11.40
C SER A 575 -30.73 -0.54 12.50
N GLY A 576 -31.15 -0.56 13.78
CA GLY A 576 -30.24 -0.50 14.92
C GLY A 576 -29.23 -1.66 14.93
N ASP A 577 -28.16 -1.53 15.71
CA ASP A 577 -27.27 -2.67 16.00
C ASP A 577 -28.09 -3.67 16.82
N SER A 578 -28.33 -4.88 16.24
CA SER A 578 -28.97 -6.00 16.94
C SER A 578 -27.97 -6.73 17.80
#